data_3c890169f3ebbf96062cdc8fb294e430
#
_entry.id   3c890169f3ebbf96062cdc8fb294e430
#
_cell.length_a   1.000
_cell.length_b   1.000
_cell.length_c   1.000
_cell.angle_alpha   90.00
_cell.angle_beta   90.00
_cell.angle_gamma   90.00
#
_symmetry.space_group_name_H-M   'P 1'
#
loop_
_entity.id
_entity.type
_entity.pdbx_description
1 polymer ?
#
loop_
_entity_poly.entity_id
_entity_poly.type
_entity_poly.pdbx_seq_one_letter_code
_entity_poly.pdbx_strand_id
1 'polypeptide(L)'
;MVRKSHADETGQRAPDMPYVFFPIARHRLTSGRAAALLVFGLALGTARAEVGELVLGVAPLLSETETRAQFQPLCDYLAAVARLPCRVGTRPNFITYWETVRQGKDFNLILDEAHFTDYRAQKMKFTVLAKIPNTVTYSLIIPRAAKLSDPARLAGRRIATLGIPSMGAAQLNGLFTKPSKQPILLEVDNAAAGFALLRDDKVAAAILPTPLVREEIMRGAPFRVLLSTAPLPHMGFSSAPDIGPELRQRLRQALLDAHKSDAGRAMLARIGLERFDPANATVYAGQGRILKEYWGY
;
A
#
# COMPACT_ATOMS: atom_id res chain seq x y z
N MET A 1 -19.51 -56.83 12.78
CA MET A 1 -20.72 -57.08 11.98
C MET A 1 -20.62 -56.06 10.81
N VAL A 2 -19.93 -56.32 9.74
CA VAL A 2 -20.18 -57.08 8.50
C VAL A 2 -21.42 -56.56 7.74
N ARG A 3 -21.14 -55.94 6.61
CA ARG A 3 -21.61 -56.11 5.21
C ARG A 3 -21.26 -54.83 4.42
N LYS A 4 -20.31 -54.79 3.47
CA LYS A 4 -20.25 -55.33 2.06
C LYS A 4 -21.45 -54.87 1.22
N SER A 5 -21.19 -54.04 0.28
CA SER A 5 -20.92 -54.05 -1.18
C SER A 5 -22.19 -53.85 -2.02
N HIS A 6 -22.09 -52.96 -3.03
CA HIS A 6 -22.31 -53.39 -4.42
C HIS A 6 -21.83 -52.31 -5.38
N ALA A 7 -20.99 -52.73 -6.34
CA ALA A 7 -20.65 -52.04 -7.57
C ALA A 7 -21.81 -52.22 -8.55
N ASP A 8 -21.98 -51.28 -9.48
CA ASP A 8 -22.59 -51.58 -10.78
C ASP A 8 -21.82 -50.87 -11.91
N GLU A 9 -21.36 -51.72 -12.81
CA GLU A 9 -20.74 -51.39 -14.09
C GLU A 9 -21.83 -51.12 -15.12
N THR A 10 -21.72 -50.01 -15.88
CA THR A 10 -22.27 -49.98 -17.23
C THR A 10 -21.34 -49.18 -18.14
N GLY A 11 -20.60 -49.94 -18.93
CA GLY A 11 -19.80 -49.41 -20.02
C GLY A 11 -20.69 -48.96 -21.19
N GLN A 12 -20.35 -47.81 -21.74
CA GLN A 12 -20.82 -47.42 -23.08
C GLN A 12 -19.62 -46.94 -23.92
N ARG A 13 -19.38 -47.72 -25.00
CA ARG A 13 -18.38 -47.48 -26.06
C ARG A 13 -18.81 -46.27 -26.88
N ALA A 14 -17.86 -45.42 -27.21
CA ALA A 14 -18.00 -44.39 -28.24
C ALA A 14 -17.95 -45.02 -29.65
N PRO A 15 -18.69 -44.49 -30.62
CA PRO A 15 -18.70 -45.03 -31.99
C PRO A 15 -17.51 -44.51 -32.80
N ASP A 16 -16.96 -45.41 -33.61
CA ASP A 16 -15.92 -45.21 -34.60
C ASP A 16 -16.41 -44.24 -35.72
N MET A 17 -15.61 -43.24 -36.02
CA MET A 17 -15.78 -42.42 -37.22
C MET A 17 -14.76 -42.83 -38.28
N PRO A 18 -15.19 -43.00 -39.55
CA PRO A 18 -14.34 -43.51 -40.61
C PRO A 18 -13.39 -42.44 -41.15
N TYR A 19 -12.17 -42.88 -41.41
CA TYR A 19 -11.15 -42.11 -42.13
C TYR A 19 -11.56 -41.91 -43.60
N VAL A 20 -11.66 -40.67 -44.04
CA VAL A 20 -11.82 -40.35 -45.48
C VAL A 20 -10.43 -40.01 -46.06
N PHE A 21 -9.96 -40.87 -46.93
CA PHE A 21 -8.78 -40.66 -47.76
C PHE A 21 -9.10 -39.70 -48.92
N PHE A 22 -8.34 -38.60 -49.06
CA PHE A 22 -8.32 -37.83 -50.31
C PHE A 22 -7.00 -38.04 -51.04
N PRO A 23 -7.03 -38.28 -52.36
CA PRO A 23 -5.87 -38.59 -53.18
C PRO A 23 -5.03 -37.34 -53.52
N ILE A 24 -3.72 -37.53 -53.49
CA ILE A 24 -2.71 -36.56 -53.89
C ILE A 24 -2.70 -36.38 -55.39
N ALA A 25 -3.11 -35.23 -55.89
CA ALA A 25 -2.90 -34.85 -57.28
C ALA A 25 -1.50 -34.20 -57.47
N ARG A 26 -0.64 -34.89 -58.23
CA ARG A 26 0.65 -34.34 -58.67
C ARG A 26 0.40 -33.39 -59.84
N HIS A 27 0.66 -32.11 -59.71
CA HIS A 27 0.87 -31.23 -60.86
C HIS A 27 2.32 -30.76 -60.95
N ARG A 28 2.81 -30.87 -62.19
CA ARG A 28 4.18 -30.60 -62.62
C ARG A 28 4.51 -29.12 -62.60
N LEU A 29 5.78 -28.87 -62.30
CA LEU A 29 6.44 -27.57 -62.40
C LEU A 29 6.37 -26.97 -63.80
N THR A 30 6.03 -25.68 -63.85
CA THR A 30 6.51 -24.79 -64.90
C THR A 30 7.09 -23.54 -64.27
N SER A 31 8.26 -23.24 -64.73
CA SER A 31 9.15 -22.13 -64.38
C SER A 31 8.53 -20.76 -64.57
N GLY A 32 8.77 -19.85 -63.61
CA GLY A 32 8.67 -18.44 -63.93
C GLY A 32 8.44 -17.47 -62.74
N ARG A 33 9.47 -16.71 -62.46
CA ARG A 33 9.48 -15.42 -61.76
C ARG A 33 9.44 -15.47 -60.22
N ALA A 34 10.62 -15.25 -59.63
CA ALA A 34 10.83 -14.88 -58.24
C ALA A 34 10.11 -13.58 -57.93
N ALA A 35 9.03 -13.66 -57.17
CA ALA A 35 8.46 -12.52 -56.46
C ALA A 35 9.06 -12.49 -55.06
N ALA A 36 9.97 -11.54 -54.80
CA ALA A 36 10.49 -11.24 -53.47
C ALA A 36 9.32 -10.68 -52.62
N LEU A 37 8.76 -11.52 -51.74
CA LEU A 37 7.86 -11.08 -50.69
C LEU A 37 8.71 -10.39 -49.62
N LEU A 38 8.76 -9.05 -49.67
CA LEU A 38 9.19 -8.19 -48.57
C LEU A 38 8.15 -8.38 -47.42
N VAL A 39 8.48 -9.25 -46.47
CA VAL A 39 7.76 -9.33 -45.21
C VAL A 39 8.13 -8.08 -44.40
N PHE A 40 7.34 -7.03 -44.57
CA PHE A 40 7.36 -5.86 -43.69
C PHE A 40 6.81 -6.34 -42.34
N GLY A 41 7.70 -6.77 -41.45
CA GLY A 41 7.36 -7.06 -40.07
C GLY A 41 6.89 -5.77 -39.41
N LEU A 42 5.58 -5.52 -39.36
CA LEU A 42 5.00 -4.57 -38.41
C LEU A 42 5.33 -5.06 -37.02
N ALA A 43 6.41 -4.55 -36.47
CA ALA A 43 6.60 -4.55 -34.99
C ALA A 43 5.45 -3.69 -34.44
N LEU A 44 4.34 -4.33 -34.10
CA LEU A 44 3.32 -3.77 -33.22
C LEU A 44 3.96 -3.63 -31.85
N GLY A 45 4.80 -2.61 -31.69
CA GLY A 45 5.15 -2.10 -30.39
C GLY A 45 3.84 -1.72 -29.72
N THR A 46 3.44 -2.46 -28.69
CA THR A 46 2.36 -2.04 -27.81
C THR A 46 2.76 -0.68 -27.24
N ALA A 47 2.25 0.38 -27.88
CA ALA A 47 2.38 1.73 -27.33
C ALA A 47 1.70 1.69 -25.96
N ARG A 48 2.52 1.55 -24.93
CA ARG A 48 2.06 1.70 -23.54
C ARG A 48 1.67 3.16 -23.42
N ALA A 49 0.42 3.43 -23.04
CA ALA A 49 -0.03 4.79 -22.82
C ALA A 49 0.97 5.47 -21.84
N GLU A 50 1.62 6.51 -22.32
CA GLU A 50 2.58 7.25 -21.53
C GLU A 50 1.81 7.99 -20.42
N VAL A 51 2.27 7.88 -19.18
CA VAL A 51 1.64 8.55 -18.04
C VAL A 51 1.71 10.06 -18.26
N GLY A 52 0.56 10.74 -18.37
CA GLY A 52 0.49 12.19 -18.59
C GLY A 52 0.64 13.03 -17.33
N GLU A 53 0.41 12.45 -16.15
CA GLU A 53 0.45 13.13 -14.86
C GLU A 53 0.90 12.15 -13.76
N LEU A 54 1.67 12.65 -12.79
CA LEU A 54 1.97 11.93 -11.55
C LEU A 54 0.92 12.27 -10.49
N VAL A 55 0.33 11.25 -9.89
CA VAL A 55 -0.60 11.41 -8.77
C VAL A 55 -0.04 10.70 -7.56
N LEU A 56 0.50 11.50 -6.61
CA LEU A 56 1.09 11.00 -5.37
C LEU A 56 -0.01 10.75 -4.33
N GLY A 57 -0.42 9.51 -4.17
CA GLY A 57 -1.30 9.07 -3.08
C GLY A 57 -0.55 9.01 -1.75
N VAL A 58 -1.11 9.65 -0.71
CA VAL A 58 -0.55 9.64 0.65
C VAL A 58 -1.61 9.20 1.63
N ALA A 59 -1.22 8.30 2.57
CA ALA A 59 -2.11 7.81 3.63
C ALA A 59 -2.64 8.96 4.52
N PRO A 60 -3.93 8.91 4.94
CA PRO A 60 -4.60 9.99 5.66
C PRO A 60 -4.24 10.02 7.16
N LEU A 61 -2.96 10.22 7.48
CA LEU A 61 -2.51 10.43 8.87
C LEU A 61 -2.84 11.83 9.38
N LEU A 62 -2.89 12.81 8.46
CA LEU A 62 -3.26 14.20 8.67
C LEU A 62 -4.59 14.49 7.97
N SER A 63 -5.18 15.66 8.17
CA SER A 63 -6.31 16.11 7.35
C SER A 63 -5.92 16.19 5.87
N GLU A 64 -6.91 16.19 4.97
CA GLU A 64 -6.64 16.27 3.53
C GLU A 64 -5.85 17.53 3.16
N THR A 65 -6.21 18.67 3.76
CA THR A 65 -5.53 19.96 3.51
C THR A 65 -4.08 19.93 3.99
N GLU A 66 -3.84 19.44 5.20
CA GLU A 66 -2.50 19.32 5.76
C GLU A 66 -1.66 18.31 4.96
N THR A 67 -2.23 17.17 4.57
CA THR A 67 -1.53 16.16 3.76
C THR A 67 -1.09 16.75 2.42
N ARG A 68 -1.97 17.49 1.73
CA ARG A 68 -1.61 18.16 0.46
C ARG A 68 -0.50 19.20 0.68
N ALA A 69 -0.64 20.05 1.68
CA ALA A 69 0.36 21.08 1.98
C ALA A 69 1.72 20.46 2.37
N GLN A 70 1.70 19.41 3.18
CA GLN A 70 2.92 18.73 3.66
C GLN A 70 3.70 18.06 2.52
N PHE A 71 2.99 17.41 1.58
CA PHE A 71 3.63 16.60 0.55
C PHE A 71 3.70 17.25 -0.83
N GLN A 72 3.13 18.46 -1.01
CA GLN A 72 3.28 19.21 -2.27
C GLN A 72 4.76 19.47 -2.64
N PRO A 73 5.68 19.79 -1.70
CA PRO A 73 7.11 19.94 -2.04
C PRO A 73 7.74 18.69 -2.65
N LEU A 74 7.34 17.49 -2.18
CA LEU A 74 7.79 16.23 -2.76
C LEU A 74 7.22 16.04 -4.17
N CYS A 75 5.95 16.37 -4.36
CA CYS A 75 5.29 16.30 -5.66
C CYS A 75 5.97 17.25 -6.67
N ASP A 76 6.24 18.51 -6.29
CA ASP A 76 6.93 19.48 -7.13
C ASP A 76 8.34 19.01 -7.52
N TYR A 77 9.08 18.43 -6.58
CA TYR A 77 10.40 17.86 -6.83
C TYR A 77 10.33 16.71 -7.84
N LEU A 78 9.37 15.79 -7.67
CA LEU A 78 9.17 14.67 -8.60
C LEU A 78 8.66 15.12 -9.97
N ALA A 79 7.84 16.17 -10.03
CA ALA A 79 7.39 16.78 -11.28
C ALA A 79 8.56 17.28 -12.12
N ALA A 80 9.52 17.97 -11.49
CA ALA A 80 10.73 18.46 -12.15
C ALA A 80 11.60 17.31 -12.69
N VAL A 81 11.76 16.22 -11.92
CA VAL A 81 12.50 15.02 -12.32
C VAL A 81 11.82 14.27 -13.49
N ALA A 82 10.52 14.13 -13.41
CA ALA A 82 9.72 13.42 -14.41
C ALA A 82 9.50 14.25 -15.69
N ARG A 83 9.51 15.56 -15.58
CA ARG A 83 9.02 16.54 -16.58
C ARG A 83 7.52 16.31 -16.89
N LEU A 84 6.76 16.03 -15.85
CA LEU A 84 5.30 15.78 -15.89
C LEU A 84 4.65 16.55 -14.75
N PRO A 85 3.39 16.99 -14.89
CA PRO A 85 2.63 17.52 -13.79
C PRO A 85 2.56 16.50 -12.64
N CYS A 86 2.50 17.00 -11.41
CA CYS A 86 2.29 16.16 -10.23
C CYS A 86 1.29 16.83 -9.28
N ARG A 87 0.36 16.04 -8.76
CA ARG A 87 -0.56 16.48 -7.70
C ARG A 87 -0.58 15.48 -6.54
N VAL A 88 -0.77 15.99 -5.34
CA VAL A 88 -0.96 15.16 -4.15
C VAL A 88 -2.42 14.74 -4.05
N GLY A 89 -2.65 13.43 -3.89
CA GLY A 89 -3.92 12.81 -3.62
C GLY A 89 -3.96 12.18 -2.23
N THR A 90 -5.07 12.30 -1.54
CA THR A 90 -5.36 11.61 -0.29
C THR A 90 -6.87 11.39 -0.18
N ARG A 91 -7.33 10.82 0.93
CA ARG A 91 -8.76 10.60 1.22
C ARG A 91 -9.04 11.03 2.66
N PRO A 92 -10.32 11.29 3.00
CA PRO A 92 -10.70 11.73 4.34
C PRO A 92 -10.27 10.78 5.46
N ASN A 93 -10.32 9.47 5.22
CA ASN A 93 -9.99 8.44 6.21
C ASN A 93 -9.41 7.19 5.57
N PHE A 94 -8.96 6.24 6.41
CA PHE A 94 -8.31 5.01 5.96
C PHE A 94 -9.22 4.07 5.18
N ILE A 95 -10.52 4.05 5.44
CA ILE A 95 -11.48 3.20 4.72
C ILE A 95 -11.56 3.63 3.25
N THR A 96 -11.87 4.92 3.02
CA THR A 96 -11.97 5.46 1.66
C THR A 96 -10.63 5.48 0.92
N TYR A 97 -9.53 5.68 1.66
CA TYR A 97 -8.18 5.56 1.11
C TYR A 97 -7.91 4.14 0.61
N TRP A 98 -8.20 3.13 1.44
CA TRP A 98 -7.99 1.73 1.09
C TRP A 98 -8.84 1.28 -0.10
N GLU A 99 -10.11 1.68 -0.14
CA GLU A 99 -10.98 1.41 -1.30
C GLU A 99 -10.41 1.99 -2.58
N THR A 100 -9.92 3.23 -2.55
CA THR A 100 -9.26 3.88 -3.69
C THR A 100 -8.00 3.13 -4.11
N VAL A 101 -7.14 2.78 -3.15
CA VAL A 101 -5.89 2.04 -3.42
C VAL A 101 -6.18 0.69 -4.07
N ARG A 102 -7.19 -0.04 -3.58
CA ARG A 102 -7.59 -1.34 -4.13
C ARG A 102 -8.07 -1.27 -5.58
N GLN A 103 -8.72 -0.18 -5.95
CA GLN A 103 -9.18 0.03 -7.33
C GLN A 103 -8.01 0.30 -8.29
N GLY A 104 -6.86 0.76 -7.80
CA GLY A 104 -5.63 0.94 -8.56
C GLY A 104 -5.67 2.00 -9.65
N LYS A 105 -6.61 2.97 -9.59
CA LYS A 105 -6.86 3.91 -10.69
C LYS A 105 -6.45 5.35 -10.41
N ASP A 106 -6.49 5.79 -9.17
CA ASP A 106 -6.38 7.20 -8.83
C ASP A 106 -4.95 7.66 -8.51
N PHE A 107 -4.07 6.73 -8.13
CA PHE A 107 -2.71 7.00 -7.70
C PHE A 107 -1.71 6.16 -8.48
N ASN A 108 -0.73 6.78 -9.09
CA ASN A 108 0.36 6.06 -9.76
C ASN A 108 1.70 6.15 -9.01
N LEU A 109 1.79 7.00 -8.00
CA LEU A 109 2.82 7.01 -6.97
C LEU A 109 2.13 6.94 -5.61
N ILE A 110 2.66 6.18 -4.66
CA ILE A 110 2.04 6.04 -3.34
C ILE A 110 3.09 6.02 -2.24
N LEU A 111 2.83 6.79 -1.18
CA LEU A 111 3.59 6.81 0.07
C LEU A 111 2.65 6.44 1.22
N ASP A 112 2.76 5.21 1.73
CA ASP A 112 1.90 4.71 2.79
C ASP A 112 2.51 3.58 3.62
N GLU A 113 1.74 3.10 4.59
CA GLU A 113 2.14 2.14 5.60
C GLU A 113 2.56 0.77 5.02
N ALA A 114 3.37 0.05 5.77
CA ALA A 114 4.02 -1.18 5.36
C ALA A 114 3.07 -2.26 4.81
N HIS A 115 1.91 -2.43 5.41
CA HIS A 115 0.94 -3.46 5.01
C HIS A 115 0.27 -3.16 3.66
N PHE A 116 0.00 -1.89 3.37
CA PHE A 116 -0.50 -1.48 2.06
C PHE A 116 0.59 -1.60 0.98
N THR A 117 1.82 -1.20 1.32
CA THR A 117 2.98 -1.35 0.43
C THR A 117 3.20 -2.81 0.05
N ASP A 118 3.14 -3.74 1.02
CA ASP A 118 3.27 -5.18 0.77
C ASP A 118 2.13 -5.70 -0.11
N TYR A 119 0.89 -5.34 0.20
CA TYR A 119 -0.29 -5.76 -0.59
C TYR A 119 -0.15 -5.33 -2.06
N ARG A 120 0.22 -4.06 -2.31
CA ARG A 120 0.37 -3.56 -3.68
C ARG A 120 1.51 -4.22 -4.43
N ALA A 121 2.64 -4.46 -3.75
CA ALA A 121 3.76 -5.16 -4.37
C ALA A 121 3.38 -6.59 -4.79
N GLN A 122 2.63 -7.30 -3.95
CA GLN A 122 2.24 -8.69 -4.21
C GLN A 122 1.05 -8.83 -5.16
N LYS A 123 0.02 -8.00 -5.01
CA LYS A 123 -1.27 -8.18 -5.70
C LYS A 123 -1.47 -7.25 -6.88
N MET A 124 -0.83 -6.09 -6.91
CA MET A 124 -1.08 -5.05 -7.88
C MET A 124 0.16 -4.72 -8.74
N LYS A 125 1.25 -5.47 -8.59
CA LYS A 125 2.52 -5.30 -9.35
C LYS A 125 3.15 -3.91 -9.18
N PHE A 126 2.88 -3.22 -8.08
CA PHE A 126 3.59 -2.00 -7.76
C PHE A 126 5.07 -2.29 -7.45
N THR A 127 5.92 -1.36 -7.84
CA THR A 127 7.35 -1.44 -7.54
C THR A 127 7.70 -0.51 -6.40
N VAL A 128 8.31 -1.05 -5.35
CA VAL A 128 8.83 -0.24 -4.23
C VAL A 128 10.10 0.48 -4.69
N LEU A 129 10.13 1.80 -4.55
CA LEU A 129 11.24 2.67 -4.99
C LEU A 129 12.18 3.03 -3.84
N ALA A 130 11.59 3.38 -2.69
CA ALA A 130 12.29 3.86 -1.52
C ALA A 130 11.42 3.70 -0.27
N LYS A 131 11.93 4.08 0.89
CA LYS A 131 11.15 4.15 2.13
C LYS A 131 11.57 5.37 2.98
N ILE A 132 10.71 5.78 3.90
CA ILE A 132 11.11 6.66 5.00
C ILE A 132 12.14 5.91 5.87
N PRO A 133 13.21 6.59 6.32
CA PRO A 133 14.28 5.95 7.10
C PRO A 133 13.78 5.29 8.39
N ASN A 134 14.58 4.38 8.89
CA ASN A 134 14.34 3.67 10.16
C ASN A 134 13.08 2.78 10.13
N THR A 135 12.52 2.55 11.31
CA THR A 135 11.27 1.83 11.57
C THR A 135 10.26 2.77 12.20
N VAL A 136 9.01 2.38 12.20
CA VAL A 136 7.92 3.08 12.88
C VAL A 136 7.31 2.18 13.95
N THR A 137 6.91 2.79 15.07
CA THR A 137 6.10 2.16 16.12
C THR A 137 4.79 2.92 16.26
N TYR A 138 3.82 2.32 16.91
CA TYR A 138 2.55 2.95 17.29
C TYR A 138 2.50 3.07 18.80
N SER A 139 2.13 4.25 19.29
CA SER A 139 2.04 4.52 20.72
C SER A 139 0.59 4.51 21.17
N LEU A 140 0.29 3.66 22.14
CA LEU A 140 -0.94 3.73 22.92
C LEU A 140 -0.75 4.80 24.00
N ILE A 141 -1.47 5.90 23.87
CA ILE A 141 -1.39 7.08 24.73
C ILE A 141 -2.63 7.23 25.58
N ILE A 142 -2.44 7.82 26.76
CA ILE A 142 -3.49 8.13 27.74
C ILE A 142 -3.28 9.55 28.29
N PRO A 143 -4.29 10.16 28.92
CA PRO A 143 -4.11 11.40 29.66
C PRO A 143 -2.99 11.24 30.70
N ARG A 144 -2.13 12.26 30.84
CA ARG A 144 -1.00 12.23 31.79
C ARG A 144 -1.46 12.00 33.22
N ALA A 145 -2.60 12.58 33.60
CA ALA A 145 -3.19 12.43 34.95
C ALA A 145 -3.81 11.05 35.21
N ALA A 146 -4.04 10.24 34.17
CA ALA A 146 -4.67 8.93 34.34
C ALA A 146 -3.79 7.96 35.14
N LYS A 147 -4.35 7.41 36.24
CA LYS A 147 -3.69 6.40 37.09
C LYS A 147 -3.87 5.00 36.47
N LEU A 148 -3.31 4.79 35.29
CA LEU A 148 -3.41 3.54 34.53
C LEU A 148 -2.00 3.15 34.04
N SER A 149 -1.50 2.01 34.50
CA SER A 149 -0.19 1.47 34.13
C SER A 149 -0.27 0.17 33.34
N ASP A 150 -1.38 -0.55 33.43
CA ASP A 150 -1.60 -1.82 32.73
C ASP A 150 -2.59 -1.62 31.57
N PRO A 151 -2.18 -1.86 30.32
CA PRO A 151 -3.06 -1.81 29.15
C PRO A 151 -4.30 -2.70 29.26
N ALA A 152 -4.23 -3.83 29.97
CA ALA A 152 -5.37 -4.74 30.16
C ALA A 152 -6.59 -4.05 30.81
N ARG A 153 -6.38 -2.97 31.57
CA ARG A 153 -7.45 -2.16 32.18
C ARG A 153 -8.21 -1.28 31.19
N LEU A 154 -7.81 -1.28 29.93
CA LEU A 154 -8.55 -0.64 28.82
C LEU A 154 -9.61 -1.57 28.22
N ALA A 155 -9.73 -2.81 28.67
CA ALA A 155 -10.82 -3.71 28.27
C ALA A 155 -12.19 -3.04 28.47
N GLY A 156 -13.02 -3.06 27.40
CA GLY A 156 -14.34 -2.40 27.40
C GLY A 156 -14.31 -0.86 27.40
N ARG A 157 -13.13 -0.23 27.45
CA ARG A 157 -13.01 1.24 27.37
C ARG A 157 -12.94 1.69 25.91
N ARG A 158 -13.36 2.92 25.63
CA ARG A 158 -13.23 3.52 24.30
C ARG A 158 -11.78 3.88 24.01
N ILE A 159 -11.28 3.47 22.86
CA ILE A 159 -9.93 3.81 22.35
C ILE A 159 -10.07 4.41 20.97
N ALA A 160 -9.50 5.61 20.76
CA ALA A 160 -9.45 6.23 19.44
C ALA A 160 -8.38 5.54 18.57
N THR A 161 -8.70 5.29 17.31
CA THR A 161 -7.81 4.74 16.30
C THR A 161 -8.17 5.31 14.94
N LEU A 162 -7.22 5.31 14.00
CA LEU A 162 -7.45 5.75 12.61
C LEU A 162 -8.40 4.82 11.82
N GLY A 163 -9.02 3.89 12.53
CA GLY A 163 -10.00 2.97 11.95
C GLY A 163 -9.36 1.84 11.14
N ILE A 164 -10.24 0.97 10.70
CA ILE A 164 -9.91 -0.12 9.77
C ILE A 164 -9.73 0.51 8.37
N PRO A 165 -8.66 0.20 7.61
CA PRO A 165 -7.63 -0.82 7.87
C PRO A 165 -6.26 -0.23 8.27
N SER A 166 -6.18 0.72 9.17
CA SER A 166 -4.89 1.31 9.59
C SER A 166 -4.04 0.31 10.38
N MET A 167 -2.72 0.47 10.31
CA MET A 167 -1.79 -0.35 11.08
C MET A 167 -2.01 -0.18 12.59
N GLY A 168 -2.35 1.02 13.07
CA GLY A 168 -2.65 1.28 14.47
C GLY A 168 -3.80 0.42 15.01
N ALA A 169 -4.89 0.29 14.24
CA ALA A 169 -6.01 -0.56 14.61
C ALA A 169 -5.61 -2.05 14.66
N ALA A 170 -4.81 -2.52 13.70
CA ALA A 170 -4.31 -3.90 13.68
C ALA A 170 -3.41 -4.19 14.87
N GLN A 171 -2.50 -3.28 15.22
CA GLN A 171 -1.62 -3.41 16.39
C GLN A 171 -2.42 -3.45 17.69
N LEU A 172 -3.48 -2.62 17.80
CA LEU A 172 -4.35 -2.63 18.96
C LEU A 172 -5.06 -3.98 19.13
N ASN A 173 -5.60 -4.54 18.05
CA ASN A 173 -6.22 -5.87 18.08
C ASN A 173 -5.25 -6.95 18.58
N GLY A 174 -3.98 -6.86 18.20
CA GLY A 174 -2.93 -7.78 18.67
C GLY A 174 -2.64 -7.69 20.18
N LEU A 175 -2.92 -6.54 20.81
CA LEU A 175 -2.75 -6.36 22.25
C LEU A 175 -3.89 -6.99 23.07
N PHE A 176 -5.09 -7.15 22.50
CA PHE A 176 -6.28 -7.64 23.16
C PHE A 176 -6.81 -8.90 22.47
N THR A 177 -6.11 -10.01 22.64
CA THR A 177 -6.41 -11.27 21.92
C THR A 177 -7.67 -11.98 22.38
N LYS A 178 -8.17 -11.68 23.61
CA LYS A 178 -9.40 -12.29 24.13
C LYS A 178 -10.63 -11.48 23.75
N PRO A 179 -11.62 -12.03 23.01
CA PRO A 179 -12.81 -11.29 22.59
C PRO A 179 -13.55 -10.56 23.72
N SER A 180 -13.68 -11.22 24.89
CA SER A 180 -14.35 -10.63 26.06
C SER A 180 -13.57 -9.47 26.74
N LYS A 181 -12.35 -9.21 26.30
CA LYS A 181 -11.48 -8.15 26.84
C LYS A 181 -11.10 -7.12 25.78
N GLN A 182 -11.77 -7.11 24.65
CA GLN A 182 -11.55 -6.13 23.60
C GLN A 182 -11.98 -4.73 24.07
N PRO A 183 -11.23 -3.68 23.73
CA PRO A 183 -11.70 -2.32 23.88
C PRO A 183 -12.80 -1.99 22.85
N ILE A 184 -13.51 -0.91 23.06
CA ILE A 184 -14.44 -0.33 22.08
C ILE A 184 -13.64 0.61 21.20
N LEU A 185 -13.49 0.28 19.92
CA LEU A 185 -12.77 1.13 18.98
C LEU A 185 -13.65 2.29 18.55
N LEU A 186 -13.11 3.50 18.63
CA LEU A 186 -13.71 4.71 18.08
C LEU A 186 -12.83 5.19 16.93
N GLU A 187 -13.34 5.06 15.72
CA GLU A 187 -12.63 5.43 14.50
C GLU A 187 -12.61 6.95 14.33
N VAL A 188 -11.46 7.48 13.93
CA VAL A 188 -11.26 8.89 13.62
C VAL A 188 -10.61 9.05 12.25
N ASP A 189 -10.90 10.16 11.58
CA ASP A 189 -10.42 10.42 10.22
C ASP A 189 -8.90 10.64 10.15
N ASN A 190 -8.31 11.24 11.19
CA ASN A 190 -6.88 11.58 11.24
C ASN A 190 -6.36 11.64 12.67
N ALA A 191 -5.04 11.80 12.84
CA ALA A 191 -4.41 11.82 14.15
C ALA A 191 -4.88 13.00 15.03
N ALA A 192 -5.11 14.17 14.45
CA ALA A 192 -5.57 15.36 15.20
C ALA A 192 -6.93 15.12 15.85
N ALA A 193 -7.85 14.45 15.14
CA ALA A 193 -9.14 14.06 15.70
C ALA A 193 -8.98 13.07 16.86
N GLY A 194 -8.03 12.13 16.76
CA GLY A 194 -7.71 11.19 17.85
C GLY A 194 -7.16 11.90 19.09
N PHE A 195 -6.27 12.86 18.92
CA PHE A 195 -5.76 13.69 20.03
C PHE A 195 -6.87 14.56 20.67
N ALA A 196 -7.77 15.11 19.84
CA ALA A 196 -8.89 15.91 20.35
C ALA A 196 -9.82 15.08 21.24
N LEU A 197 -10.24 13.88 20.78
CA LEU A 197 -11.08 12.99 21.59
C LEU A 197 -10.44 12.60 22.92
N LEU A 198 -9.10 12.39 22.93
CA LEU A 198 -8.38 12.08 24.16
C LEU A 198 -8.29 13.28 25.10
N ARG A 199 -8.10 14.50 24.56
CA ARG A 199 -8.06 15.76 25.32
C ARG A 199 -9.40 16.09 25.96
N ASP A 200 -10.48 15.75 25.25
CA ASP A 200 -11.87 16.02 25.68
C ASP A 200 -12.46 14.89 26.55
N ASP A 201 -11.64 13.94 27.02
CA ASP A 201 -12.04 12.77 27.82
C ASP A 201 -13.17 11.91 27.18
N LYS A 202 -13.30 11.97 25.84
CA LYS A 202 -14.28 11.16 25.09
C LYS A 202 -13.84 9.71 24.91
N VAL A 203 -12.52 9.47 25.03
CA VAL A 203 -11.86 8.16 24.97
C VAL A 203 -10.87 8.00 26.12
N ALA A 204 -10.65 6.77 26.57
CA ALA A 204 -9.69 6.47 27.62
C ALA A 204 -8.24 6.42 27.12
N ALA A 205 -8.05 6.16 25.84
CA ALA A 205 -6.75 6.06 25.18
C ALA A 205 -6.88 6.34 23.68
N ALA A 206 -5.73 6.55 23.02
CA ALA A 206 -5.63 6.57 21.56
C ALA A 206 -4.39 5.78 21.13
N ILE A 207 -4.45 5.09 19.96
CA ILE A 207 -3.28 4.46 19.35
C ILE A 207 -2.99 5.14 18.03
N LEU A 208 -1.80 5.75 17.94
CA LEU A 208 -1.39 6.59 16.81
C LEU A 208 0.09 6.36 16.49
N PRO A 209 0.56 6.70 15.26
CA PRO A 209 1.98 6.62 14.91
C PRO A 209 2.85 7.41 15.91
N THR A 210 3.88 6.76 16.43
CA THR A 210 4.76 7.35 17.47
C THR A 210 5.39 8.69 17.07
N PRO A 211 5.79 8.93 15.80
CA PRO A 211 6.31 10.25 15.41
C PRO A 211 5.30 11.39 15.68
N LEU A 212 4.03 11.21 15.33
CA LEU A 212 2.97 12.20 15.56
C LEU A 212 2.69 12.38 17.06
N VAL A 213 2.67 11.29 17.81
CA VAL A 213 2.51 11.32 19.27
C VAL A 213 3.64 12.10 19.92
N ARG A 214 4.88 11.88 19.51
CA ARG A 214 6.05 12.58 20.05
C ARG A 214 5.95 14.09 19.79
N GLU A 215 5.59 14.46 18.58
CA GLU A 215 5.42 15.85 18.19
C GLU A 215 4.34 16.55 19.03
N GLU A 216 3.19 15.91 19.23
CA GLU A 216 2.08 16.44 20.02
C GLU A 216 2.46 16.60 21.51
N ILE A 217 3.19 15.63 22.07
CA ILE A 217 3.70 15.73 23.46
C ILE A 217 4.76 16.85 23.56
N MET A 218 5.64 17.03 22.58
CA MET A 218 6.63 18.13 22.57
C MET A 218 5.96 19.50 22.47
N ARG A 219 4.80 19.61 21.84
CA ARG A 219 3.95 20.82 21.85
C ARG A 219 3.24 21.07 23.18
N GLY A 220 3.43 20.23 24.17
CA GLY A 220 2.88 20.39 25.53
C GLY A 220 1.55 19.67 25.77
N ALA A 221 1.12 18.77 24.87
CA ALA A 221 -0.11 18.03 25.10
C ALA A 221 -0.05 17.21 26.41
N PRO A 222 -1.14 17.15 27.19
CA PRO A 222 -1.19 16.51 28.50
C PRO A 222 -1.33 14.98 28.40
N PHE A 223 -0.55 14.35 27.49
CA PHE A 223 -0.56 12.92 27.26
C PHE A 223 0.73 12.25 27.74
N ARG A 224 0.66 10.96 27.94
CA ARG A 224 1.82 10.09 28.11
C ARG A 224 1.64 8.79 27.37
N VAL A 225 2.74 8.20 26.95
CA VAL A 225 2.76 6.88 26.34
C VAL A 225 2.57 5.84 27.44
N LEU A 226 1.58 4.97 27.26
CA LEU A 226 1.34 3.80 28.10
C LEU A 226 2.20 2.62 27.63
N LEU A 227 2.24 2.39 26.30
CA LEU A 227 3.12 1.43 25.65
C LEU A 227 3.38 1.84 24.19
N SER A 228 4.46 1.33 23.61
CA SER A 228 4.72 1.36 22.16
C SER A 228 4.77 -0.05 21.62
N THR A 229 4.28 -0.24 20.39
CA THR A 229 4.29 -1.53 19.69
C THR A 229 5.69 -1.94 19.27
N ALA A 230 5.87 -3.17 18.83
CA ALA A 230 7.09 -3.58 18.13
C ALA A 230 7.33 -2.70 16.88
N PRO A 231 8.60 -2.46 16.52
CA PRO A 231 8.95 -1.68 15.35
C PRO A 231 8.57 -2.42 14.06
N LEU A 232 8.07 -1.67 13.08
CA LEU A 232 7.69 -2.12 11.75
C LEU A 232 8.48 -1.34 10.69
N PRO A 233 8.62 -1.86 9.46
CA PRO A 233 9.13 -1.05 8.36
C PRO A 233 8.33 0.25 8.23
N HIS A 234 9.02 1.37 8.02
CA HIS A 234 8.36 2.66 7.84
C HIS A 234 7.68 2.72 6.47
N MET A 235 6.88 3.77 6.22
CA MET A 235 6.12 3.97 4.99
C MET A 235 7.00 3.76 3.75
N GLY A 236 6.46 2.99 2.80
CA GLY A 236 7.07 2.72 1.52
C GLY A 236 6.62 3.70 0.44
N PHE A 237 7.55 4.12 -0.39
CA PHE A 237 7.28 4.85 -1.61
C PHE A 237 7.25 3.86 -2.77
N SER A 238 6.14 3.77 -3.48
CA SER A 238 5.97 2.80 -4.57
C SER A 238 5.33 3.43 -5.80
N SER A 239 5.62 2.85 -6.97
CA SER A 239 5.05 3.26 -8.27
C SER A 239 4.17 2.17 -8.85
N ALA A 240 3.11 2.58 -9.52
CA ALA A 240 2.21 1.72 -10.28
C ALA A 240 2.93 1.09 -11.49
N PRO A 241 2.42 -0.02 -12.02
CA PRO A 241 3.03 -0.72 -13.15
C PRO A 241 2.95 0.04 -14.48
N ASP A 242 2.06 1.01 -14.63
CA ASP A 242 1.92 1.88 -15.81
C ASP A 242 3.07 2.90 -15.93
N ILE A 243 3.73 3.28 -14.83
CA ILE A 243 4.98 4.06 -14.88
C ILE A 243 6.07 3.22 -15.55
N GLY A 244 6.55 3.67 -16.71
CA GLY A 244 7.57 2.98 -17.49
C GLY A 244 8.90 2.79 -16.70
N PRO A 245 9.69 1.77 -17.06
CA PRO A 245 10.89 1.40 -16.28
C PRO A 245 11.92 2.53 -16.20
N GLU A 246 12.11 3.29 -17.25
CA GLU A 246 13.06 4.42 -17.29
C GLU A 246 12.64 5.56 -16.36
N LEU A 247 11.36 5.97 -16.40
CA LEU A 247 10.83 6.99 -15.49
C LEU A 247 10.89 6.50 -14.05
N ARG A 248 10.53 5.24 -13.81
CA ARG A 248 10.62 4.61 -12.49
C ARG A 248 12.03 4.65 -11.93
N GLN A 249 13.03 4.34 -12.74
CA GLN A 249 14.44 4.39 -12.32
C GLN A 249 14.89 5.82 -12.03
N ARG A 250 14.50 6.82 -12.84
CA ARG A 250 14.79 8.23 -12.56
C ARG A 250 14.16 8.70 -11.25
N LEU A 251 12.88 8.36 -11.01
CA LEU A 251 12.17 8.69 -9.76
C LEU A 251 12.84 8.04 -8.54
N ARG A 252 13.21 6.74 -8.67
CA ARG A 252 13.94 6.03 -7.61
C ARG A 252 15.25 6.73 -7.28
N GLN A 253 16.07 7.03 -8.29
CA GLN A 253 17.36 7.66 -8.09
C GLN A 253 17.20 9.04 -7.48
N ALA A 254 16.24 9.83 -7.95
CA ALA A 254 15.95 11.16 -7.41
C ALA A 254 15.57 11.12 -5.93
N LEU A 255 14.75 10.16 -5.50
CA LEU A 255 14.40 9.98 -4.09
C LEU A 255 15.63 9.64 -3.25
N LEU A 256 16.44 8.66 -3.68
CA LEU A 256 17.61 8.20 -2.94
C LEU A 256 18.73 9.24 -2.88
N ASP A 257 18.86 10.08 -3.90
CA ASP A 257 19.87 11.13 -3.99
C ASP A 257 19.38 12.53 -3.58
N ALA A 258 18.12 12.65 -3.14
CA ALA A 258 17.55 13.94 -2.76
C ALA A 258 18.42 14.70 -1.76
N HIS A 259 19.00 14.02 -0.78
CA HIS A 259 19.88 14.60 0.23
C HIS A 259 21.21 15.15 -0.32
N LYS A 260 21.57 14.85 -1.57
CA LYS A 260 22.83 15.29 -2.22
C LYS A 260 22.69 16.62 -2.97
N SER A 261 21.47 17.03 -3.35
CA SER A 261 21.23 18.26 -4.10
C SER A 261 20.55 19.34 -3.25
N ASP A 262 20.74 20.62 -3.59
CA ASP A 262 20.07 21.73 -2.88
C ASP A 262 18.56 21.65 -2.98
N ALA A 263 18.02 21.39 -4.17
CA ALA A 263 16.59 21.24 -4.39
C ALA A 263 16.02 20.06 -3.59
N GLY A 264 16.72 18.93 -3.57
CA GLY A 264 16.31 17.76 -2.80
C GLY A 264 16.37 17.98 -1.29
N ARG A 265 17.44 18.64 -0.78
CA ARG A 265 17.54 19.01 0.64
C ARG A 265 16.43 19.98 1.07
N ALA A 266 16.14 20.98 0.24
CA ALA A 266 15.04 21.91 0.49
C ALA A 266 13.68 21.20 0.54
N MET A 267 13.43 20.29 -0.38
CA MET A 267 12.23 19.44 -0.38
C MET A 267 12.16 18.57 0.88
N LEU A 268 13.24 17.84 1.21
CA LEU A 268 13.29 16.97 2.38
C LEU A 268 13.02 17.72 3.69
N ALA A 269 13.63 18.89 3.87
CA ALA A 269 13.40 19.74 5.04
C ALA A 269 11.93 20.15 5.18
N ARG A 270 11.26 20.45 4.07
CA ARG A 270 9.83 20.84 4.07
C ARG A 270 8.89 19.69 4.40
N ILE A 271 9.24 18.45 4.06
CA ILE A 271 8.45 17.25 4.42
C ILE A 271 8.89 16.63 5.75
N GLY A 272 9.86 17.21 6.44
CA GLY A 272 10.34 16.75 7.74
C GLY A 272 11.21 15.49 7.68
N LEU A 273 11.91 15.23 6.58
CA LEU A 273 12.80 14.08 6.40
C LEU A 273 14.24 14.53 6.14
N GLU A 274 15.21 13.71 6.54
CA GLU A 274 16.62 13.91 6.21
C GLU A 274 17.00 13.27 4.86
N ARG A 275 16.39 12.15 4.54
CA ARG A 275 16.62 11.38 3.30
C ARG A 275 15.52 10.35 3.07
N PHE A 276 15.58 9.65 1.96
CA PHE A 276 14.91 8.36 1.75
C PHE A 276 15.95 7.24 1.78
N ASP A 277 15.59 6.10 2.36
CA ASP A 277 16.41 4.89 2.36
C ASP A 277 16.04 3.97 1.18
N PRO A 278 17.00 3.20 0.64
CA PRO A 278 16.69 2.19 -0.36
C PRO A 278 15.77 1.11 0.21
N ALA A 279 14.80 0.70 -0.60
CA ALA A 279 13.89 -0.38 -0.27
C ALA A 279 13.45 -1.15 -1.52
N ASN A 280 12.95 -2.35 -1.29
CA ASN A 280 12.30 -3.20 -2.26
C ASN A 280 11.15 -3.97 -1.58
N ALA A 281 10.41 -4.79 -2.33
CA ALA A 281 9.27 -5.53 -1.80
C ALA A 281 9.63 -6.47 -0.62
N THR A 282 10.85 -6.99 -0.58
CA THR A 282 11.29 -7.92 0.50
C THR A 282 11.27 -7.25 1.87
N VAL A 283 11.53 -5.94 1.95
CA VAL A 283 11.47 -5.17 3.22
C VAL A 283 10.08 -5.25 3.85
N TYR A 284 9.04 -5.35 3.03
CA TYR A 284 7.63 -5.32 3.45
C TYR A 284 6.97 -6.71 3.48
N ALA A 285 7.70 -7.75 3.08
CA ALA A 285 7.16 -9.10 2.94
C ALA A 285 6.45 -9.58 4.21
N GLY A 286 5.19 -10.00 4.06
CA GLY A 286 4.35 -10.51 5.14
C GLY A 286 3.61 -9.44 5.95
N GLN A 287 3.87 -8.14 5.74
CA GLN A 287 3.13 -7.08 6.44
C GLN A 287 1.67 -7.01 6.02
N GLY A 288 1.36 -7.34 4.76
CA GLY A 288 0.00 -7.35 4.23
C GLY A 288 -0.92 -8.43 4.79
N ARG A 289 -0.39 -9.41 5.56
CA ARG A 289 -1.20 -10.47 6.17
C ARG A 289 -2.35 -9.93 7.02
N ILE A 290 -2.13 -8.82 7.72
CA ILE A 290 -3.14 -8.20 8.57
C ILE A 290 -4.41 -7.81 7.80
N LEU A 291 -4.29 -7.43 6.53
CA LEU A 291 -5.43 -7.08 5.68
C LEU A 291 -6.34 -8.30 5.46
N LYS A 292 -5.76 -9.48 5.29
CA LYS A 292 -6.50 -10.74 5.17
C LYS A 292 -7.01 -11.23 6.52
N GLU A 293 -6.17 -11.23 7.54
CA GLU A 293 -6.47 -11.81 8.86
C GLU A 293 -7.56 -11.06 9.60
N TYR A 294 -7.58 -9.73 9.50
CA TYR A 294 -8.54 -8.89 10.23
C TYR A 294 -9.71 -8.40 9.37
N TRP A 295 -9.53 -8.29 8.04
CA TRP A 295 -10.53 -7.63 7.19
C TRP A 295 -10.87 -8.41 5.91
N GLY A 296 -10.31 -9.62 5.72
CA GLY A 296 -10.70 -10.53 4.65
C GLY A 296 -10.25 -10.15 3.23
N TYR A 297 -9.24 -9.31 3.09
CA TYR A 297 -8.72 -8.85 1.77
C TYR A 297 -7.60 -9.71 1.20
#